data_86e646c51dd00a32cbfa6d3cac1e10b3
#
_entry.id   86e646c51dd00a32cbfa6d3cac1e10b3
#
_cell.length_a   1.000
_cell.length_b   1.000
_cell.length_c   1.000
_cell.angle_alpha   90.00
_cell.angle_beta   90.00
_cell.angle_gamma   90.00
#
_symmetry.space_group_name_H-M   'P 1'
#
loop_
_entity.id
_entity.type
_entity.pdbx_description
1 polymer ?
#
loop_
_entity_poly.entity_id
_entity_poly.type
_entity_poly.pdbx_seq_one_letter_code
_entity_poly.pdbx_strand_id
1 'polypeptide(L)'
;MQVVLLTAGEGTRMRPLTASLPKPMLPVADRPLVAHGADAAVDAGASELLLVVGYEADAVREYFGEEYRGVPVEYAVQEEQLGTAHAVDCAGEYIDGPFVVLNGDDLYDRESIDALLSAEGPAVGTYRVDDPASYGVFEVADGVVTGIVEKPSDPPTDLVNVGAYRFPAAAREWLDVPLSERGEHEVTDVLSRVVDERSVATVEVERWLGCGRPWELLEANEWKLAELDRDVRGSVHEDAELRGPVVVEEGATVDAGVTVEGPALVRSGADVGPNAYIRGATLLAEDTHVGTSVEVKNSVLMAGTHVPHLSYVGDSVLGRDVNFGAGTNVANLRHDDADVRFAVKGDRISTGRRKFGVVAGDGVKTGINTSLSPGLRLSPGATTTSGESVTRDR
;
A
#
# COMPACT_ATOMS: atom_id res chain seq x y z
N MET A 1 -2.08 0.98 -25.17
CA MET A 1 -1.07 -0.02 -24.72
C MET A 1 -1.67 -0.80 -23.59
N GLN A 2 -1.50 -2.13 -23.56
CA GLN A 2 -1.95 -2.98 -22.47
C GLN A 2 -1.05 -2.81 -21.23
N VAL A 3 -1.66 -2.81 -20.05
CA VAL A 3 -0.94 -2.69 -18.76
C VAL A 3 -1.28 -3.89 -17.88
N VAL A 4 -0.27 -4.67 -17.52
CA VAL A 4 -0.37 -5.83 -16.62
C VAL A 4 -0.11 -5.36 -15.18
N LEU A 5 -1.06 -5.58 -14.28
CA LEU A 5 -0.95 -5.28 -12.86
C LEU A 5 -0.81 -6.58 -12.06
N LEU A 6 0.31 -6.73 -11.35
CA LEU A 6 0.61 -7.94 -10.58
C LEU A 6 -0.06 -7.86 -9.20
N THR A 7 -1.16 -8.58 -9.01
CA THR A 7 -1.98 -8.51 -7.80
C THR A 7 -2.17 -9.86 -7.08
N ALA A 8 -1.51 -10.93 -7.54
CA ALA A 8 -1.76 -12.30 -7.06
C ALA A 8 -1.16 -12.63 -5.68
N GLY A 9 -0.21 -11.81 -5.18
CA GLY A 9 0.58 -12.12 -4.00
C GLY A 9 -0.20 -12.09 -2.68
N GLU A 10 0.06 -13.07 -1.77
CA GLU A 10 -0.55 -13.13 -0.42
C GLU A 10 -0.19 -11.94 0.50
N GLY A 11 0.89 -11.23 0.25
CA GLY A 11 1.33 -10.13 1.11
C GLY A 11 1.67 -10.54 2.54
N THR A 12 2.30 -11.69 2.75
CA THR A 12 2.55 -12.29 4.09
C THR A 12 3.32 -11.38 5.05
N ARG A 13 4.14 -10.45 4.53
CA ARG A 13 4.87 -9.45 5.32
C ARG A 13 3.97 -8.36 5.91
N MET A 14 2.76 -8.17 5.33
CA MET A 14 1.75 -7.21 5.78
C MET A 14 0.83 -7.77 6.86
N ARG A 15 0.92 -9.07 7.19
CA ARG A 15 0.10 -9.67 8.25
C ARG A 15 0.27 -8.90 9.57
N PRO A 16 -0.82 -8.61 10.28
CA PRO A 16 -2.13 -9.28 10.24
C PRO A 16 -3.15 -8.70 9.25
N LEU A 17 -2.86 -7.60 8.57
CA LEU A 17 -3.82 -6.88 7.70
C LEU A 17 -4.27 -7.70 6.49
N THR A 18 -3.38 -8.55 5.97
CA THR A 18 -3.63 -9.38 4.78
C THR A 18 -4.07 -10.80 5.13
N ALA A 19 -4.67 -11.00 6.29
CA ALA A 19 -5.23 -12.31 6.65
C ALA A 19 -6.54 -12.63 5.93
N SER A 20 -7.27 -11.62 5.49
CA SER A 20 -8.60 -11.72 4.89
C SER A 20 -8.87 -10.64 3.82
N LEU A 21 -7.83 -9.90 3.44
CA LEU A 21 -7.86 -8.90 2.36
C LEU A 21 -6.55 -9.00 1.59
N PRO A 22 -6.56 -9.14 0.25
CA PRO A 22 -5.32 -9.20 -0.50
C PRO A 22 -4.60 -7.85 -0.41
N LYS A 23 -3.27 -7.88 -0.37
CA LYS A 23 -2.42 -6.70 -0.20
C LYS A 23 -2.77 -5.55 -1.15
N PRO A 24 -3.03 -5.79 -2.45
CA PRO A 24 -3.38 -4.73 -3.40
C PRO A 24 -4.67 -3.97 -3.05
N MET A 25 -5.53 -4.58 -2.23
CA MET A 25 -6.81 -4.00 -1.79
C MET A 25 -6.73 -3.27 -0.45
N LEU A 26 -5.56 -3.16 0.17
CA LEU A 26 -5.40 -2.34 1.38
C LEU A 26 -5.69 -0.86 1.07
N PRO A 27 -6.44 -0.15 1.93
CA PRO A 27 -6.83 1.23 1.67
C PRO A 27 -5.65 2.19 1.77
N VAL A 28 -5.48 3.01 0.74
CA VAL A 28 -4.55 4.12 0.69
C VAL A 28 -5.34 5.36 0.29
N ALA A 29 -5.53 6.28 1.22
CA ALA A 29 -6.43 7.43 1.07
C ALA A 29 -7.84 7.00 0.62
N ASP A 30 -8.29 7.42 -0.54
CA ASP A 30 -9.65 7.27 -1.03
C ASP A 30 -9.92 5.98 -1.84
N ARG A 31 -8.88 5.14 -2.05
CA ARG A 31 -9.00 3.93 -2.89
C ARG A 31 -8.03 2.83 -2.48
N PRO A 32 -8.19 1.58 -2.99
CA PRO A 32 -7.21 0.52 -2.79
C PRO A 32 -5.84 0.85 -3.38
N LEU A 33 -4.78 0.31 -2.80
CA LEU A 33 -3.39 0.51 -3.20
C LEU A 33 -3.17 0.31 -4.72
N VAL A 34 -3.65 -0.79 -5.28
CA VAL A 34 -3.50 -1.09 -6.72
C VAL A 34 -4.22 -0.09 -7.63
N ALA A 35 -5.30 0.53 -7.14
CA ALA A 35 -6.07 1.47 -7.94
C ALA A 35 -5.28 2.74 -8.26
N HIS A 36 -4.30 3.13 -7.45
CA HIS A 36 -3.43 4.25 -7.76
C HIS A 36 -2.58 3.99 -9.01
N GLY A 37 -2.02 2.77 -9.15
CA GLY A 37 -1.27 2.36 -10.35
C GLY A 37 -2.19 2.21 -11.57
N ALA A 38 -3.39 1.64 -11.37
CA ALA A 38 -4.40 1.51 -12.43
C ALA A 38 -4.86 2.88 -12.95
N ASP A 39 -5.12 3.84 -12.04
CA ASP A 39 -5.49 5.21 -12.41
C ASP A 39 -4.39 5.90 -13.21
N ALA A 40 -3.14 5.80 -12.76
CA ALA A 40 -2.00 6.37 -13.49
C ALA A 40 -1.87 5.74 -14.89
N ALA A 41 -2.07 4.43 -15.02
CA ALA A 41 -2.06 3.74 -16.31
C ALA A 41 -3.21 4.19 -17.23
N VAL A 42 -4.44 4.30 -16.71
CA VAL A 42 -5.61 4.79 -17.47
C VAL A 42 -5.39 6.22 -17.94
N ASP A 43 -4.93 7.09 -17.05
CA ASP A 43 -4.64 8.50 -17.35
C ASP A 43 -3.51 8.67 -18.38
N ALA A 44 -2.53 7.74 -18.41
CA ALA A 44 -1.47 7.66 -19.43
C ALA A 44 -1.92 7.01 -20.75
N GLY A 45 -3.21 6.66 -20.89
CA GLY A 45 -3.79 6.12 -22.12
C GLY A 45 -3.63 4.61 -22.28
N ALA A 46 -3.65 3.85 -21.20
CA ALA A 46 -3.78 2.39 -21.27
C ALA A 46 -5.02 2.01 -22.10
N SER A 47 -4.88 1.06 -23.02
CA SER A 47 -6.00 0.56 -23.83
C SER A 47 -6.76 -0.58 -23.15
N GLU A 48 -6.13 -1.24 -22.19
CA GLU A 48 -6.66 -2.39 -21.46
C GLU A 48 -5.83 -2.60 -20.19
N LEU A 49 -6.48 -3.02 -19.11
CA LEU A 49 -5.85 -3.47 -17.87
C LEU A 49 -5.93 -4.99 -17.77
N LEU A 50 -4.78 -5.66 -17.61
CA LEU A 50 -4.67 -7.10 -17.37
C LEU A 50 -4.29 -7.31 -15.90
N LEU A 51 -5.25 -7.71 -15.07
CA LEU A 51 -5.00 -7.94 -13.65
C LEU A 51 -4.65 -9.41 -13.40
N VAL A 52 -3.43 -9.65 -12.94
CA VAL A 52 -3.03 -11.00 -12.52
C VAL A 52 -3.46 -11.20 -11.08
N VAL A 53 -4.48 -12.01 -10.87
CA VAL A 53 -5.11 -12.26 -9.57
C VAL A 53 -4.77 -13.65 -9.03
N GLY A 54 -4.86 -13.85 -7.72
CA GLY A 54 -4.58 -15.12 -7.06
C GLY A 54 -5.25 -15.20 -5.69
N TYR A 55 -4.51 -14.88 -4.63
CA TYR A 55 -5.05 -14.87 -3.28
C TYR A 55 -6.19 -13.84 -3.15
N GLU A 56 -7.36 -14.29 -2.63
CA GLU A 56 -8.58 -13.45 -2.44
C GLU A 56 -8.95 -12.65 -3.71
N ALA A 57 -8.89 -13.30 -4.88
CA ALA A 57 -9.11 -12.70 -6.20
C ALA A 57 -10.45 -11.98 -6.34
N ASP A 58 -11.49 -12.44 -5.61
CA ASP A 58 -12.84 -11.89 -5.70
C ASP A 58 -12.90 -10.41 -5.30
N ALA A 59 -12.13 -10.00 -4.29
CA ALA A 59 -12.07 -8.61 -3.86
C ALA A 59 -11.53 -7.67 -4.96
N VAL A 60 -10.54 -8.13 -5.73
CA VAL A 60 -10.00 -7.39 -6.87
C VAL A 60 -11.02 -7.32 -8.00
N ARG A 61 -11.67 -8.45 -8.33
CA ARG A 61 -12.70 -8.53 -9.39
C ARG A 61 -13.92 -7.67 -9.08
N GLU A 62 -14.36 -7.65 -7.82
CA GLU A 62 -15.50 -6.83 -7.38
C GLU A 62 -15.21 -5.33 -7.52
N TYR A 63 -13.99 -4.92 -7.23
CA TYR A 63 -13.58 -3.51 -7.31
C TYR A 63 -13.42 -3.02 -8.75
N PHE A 64 -12.75 -3.78 -9.62
CA PHE A 64 -12.44 -3.34 -10.98
C PHE A 64 -13.53 -3.66 -12.00
N GLY A 65 -14.32 -4.75 -11.80
CA GLY A 65 -15.35 -5.17 -12.74
C GLY A 65 -14.80 -5.61 -14.11
N GLU A 66 -15.63 -5.49 -15.15
CA GLU A 66 -15.24 -5.76 -16.54
C GLU A 66 -14.68 -4.52 -17.26
N GLU A 67 -14.87 -3.35 -16.66
CA GLU A 67 -14.42 -2.05 -17.18
C GLU A 67 -14.04 -1.14 -16.01
N TYR A 68 -12.88 -0.51 -16.08
CA TYR A 68 -12.42 0.45 -15.08
C TYR A 68 -12.15 1.80 -15.72
N ARG A 69 -12.90 2.83 -15.33
CA ARG A 69 -12.80 4.20 -15.87
C ARG A 69 -12.86 4.26 -17.42
N GLY A 70 -13.66 3.42 -18.04
CA GLY A 70 -13.82 3.37 -19.51
C GLY A 70 -12.78 2.52 -20.23
N VAL A 71 -11.92 1.79 -19.48
CA VAL A 71 -10.91 0.89 -20.03
C VAL A 71 -11.29 -0.57 -19.71
N PRO A 72 -11.31 -1.49 -20.70
CA PRO A 72 -11.57 -2.90 -20.48
C PRO A 72 -10.61 -3.52 -19.46
N VAL A 73 -11.12 -4.46 -18.66
CA VAL A 73 -10.36 -5.20 -17.65
C VAL A 73 -10.46 -6.69 -17.91
N GLU A 74 -9.30 -7.34 -18.09
CA GLU A 74 -9.18 -8.78 -18.18
C GLU A 74 -8.46 -9.35 -16.96
N TYR A 75 -8.75 -10.62 -16.62
CA TYR A 75 -8.22 -11.26 -15.43
C TYR A 75 -7.51 -12.57 -15.76
N ALA A 76 -6.21 -12.62 -15.49
CA ALA A 76 -5.43 -13.83 -15.51
C ALA A 76 -5.29 -14.40 -14.09
N VAL A 77 -5.41 -15.72 -13.92
CA VAL A 77 -5.33 -16.35 -12.60
C VAL A 77 -3.96 -17.00 -12.42
N GLN A 78 -3.22 -16.55 -11.40
CA GLN A 78 -2.02 -17.22 -10.93
C GLN A 78 -2.38 -18.17 -9.77
N GLU A 79 -2.60 -19.45 -10.05
CA GLU A 79 -2.99 -20.46 -9.05
C GLU A 79 -1.84 -20.74 -8.05
N GLU A 80 -0.62 -20.83 -8.53
CA GLU A 80 0.59 -21.05 -7.72
C GLU A 80 1.51 -19.84 -7.82
N GLN A 81 1.98 -19.34 -6.67
CA GLN A 81 2.83 -18.15 -6.60
C GLN A 81 4.30 -18.52 -6.90
N LEU A 82 4.61 -18.80 -8.16
CA LEU A 82 5.93 -19.24 -8.62
C LEU A 82 6.87 -18.10 -9.02
N GLY A 83 6.46 -16.85 -8.81
CA GLY A 83 7.29 -15.67 -9.09
C GLY A 83 6.62 -14.67 -10.02
N THR A 84 7.32 -13.55 -10.27
CA THR A 84 6.79 -12.41 -11.00
C THR A 84 6.75 -12.64 -12.53
N ALA A 85 7.71 -13.36 -13.11
CA ALA A 85 7.62 -13.74 -14.53
C ALA A 85 6.46 -14.70 -14.77
N HIS A 86 6.28 -15.70 -13.90
CA HIS A 86 5.13 -16.61 -13.97
C HIS A 86 3.79 -15.85 -13.86
N ALA A 87 3.72 -14.81 -13.02
CA ALA A 87 2.52 -13.98 -12.95
C ALA A 87 2.23 -13.27 -14.29
N VAL A 88 3.25 -12.72 -14.95
CA VAL A 88 3.08 -12.11 -16.30
C VAL A 88 2.72 -13.17 -17.33
N ASP A 89 3.30 -14.38 -17.26
CA ASP A 89 3.03 -15.49 -18.18
C ASP A 89 1.57 -15.94 -18.12
N CYS A 90 0.96 -15.94 -16.92
CA CYS A 90 -0.48 -16.21 -16.78
C CYS A 90 -1.35 -15.23 -17.60
N ALA A 91 -0.89 -13.99 -17.79
CA ALA A 91 -1.56 -13.01 -18.64
C ALA A 91 -1.13 -13.07 -20.11
N GLY A 92 -0.19 -13.96 -20.46
CA GLY A 92 0.45 -14.01 -21.78
C GLY A 92 -0.51 -14.23 -22.94
N GLU A 93 -1.59 -14.99 -22.76
CA GLU A 93 -2.59 -15.22 -23.82
C GLU A 93 -3.39 -13.97 -24.21
N TYR A 94 -3.49 -12.98 -23.30
CA TYR A 94 -4.19 -11.71 -23.52
C TYR A 94 -3.27 -10.61 -24.09
N ILE A 95 -1.95 -10.82 -24.12
CA ILE A 95 -0.99 -9.81 -24.58
C ILE A 95 -0.85 -9.85 -26.09
N ASP A 96 -1.25 -8.77 -26.78
CA ASP A 96 -1.26 -8.69 -28.23
C ASP A 96 -0.08 -7.92 -28.86
N GLY A 97 0.63 -7.12 -28.04
CA GLY A 97 1.67 -6.20 -28.54
C GLY A 97 2.72 -5.85 -27.49
N PRO A 98 3.39 -4.71 -27.61
CA PRO A 98 4.18 -4.15 -26.53
C PRO A 98 3.28 -3.86 -25.32
N PHE A 99 3.76 -4.13 -24.12
CA PHE A 99 2.97 -4.04 -22.90
C PHE A 99 3.79 -3.44 -21.75
N VAL A 100 3.09 -2.93 -20.76
CA VAL A 100 3.68 -2.45 -19.51
C VAL A 100 3.34 -3.43 -18.39
N VAL A 101 4.27 -3.69 -17.49
CA VAL A 101 4.06 -4.44 -16.24
C VAL A 101 4.31 -3.50 -15.08
N LEU A 102 3.37 -3.45 -14.13
CA LEU A 102 3.50 -2.71 -12.88
C LEU A 102 3.26 -3.65 -11.71
N ASN A 103 4.06 -3.52 -10.67
CA ASN A 103 3.74 -4.15 -9.40
C ASN A 103 2.45 -3.52 -8.85
N GLY A 104 1.45 -4.33 -8.54
CA GLY A 104 0.16 -3.88 -8.02
C GLY A 104 0.19 -3.46 -6.54
N ASP A 105 1.34 -3.56 -5.90
CA ASP A 105 1.58 -3.23 -4.49
C ASP A 105 2.56 -2.05 -4.30
N ASP A 106 2.91 -1.36 -5.37
CA ASP A 106 3.78 -0.20 -5.37
C ASP A 106 3.01 1.07 -5.76
N LEU A 107 3.39 2.20 -5.17
CA LEU A 107 2.94 3.53 -5.56
C LEU A 107 3.99 4.22 -6.42
N TYR A 108 3.52 4.85 -7.48
CA TYR A 108 4.32 5.65 -8.39
C TYR A 108 3.71 7.05 -8.51
N ASP A 109 4.51 8.04 -8.81
CA ASP A 109 3.99 9.30 -9.33
C ASP A 109 3.41 9.09 -10.74
N ARG A 110 2.44 9.93 -11.10
CA ARG A 110 1.69 9.80 -12.35
C ARG A 110 2.56 10.06 -13.57
N GLU A 111 3.41 11.07 -13.50
CA GLU A 111 4.28 11.53 -14.58
C GLU A 111 5.26 10.42 -15.01
N SER A 112 5.76 9.66 -14.05
CA SER A 112 6.65 8.53 -14.31
C SER A 112 5.96 7.39 -15.07
N ILE A 113 4.70 7.09 -14.74
CA ILE A 113 3.92 6.08 -15.46
C ILE A 113 3.57 6.57 -16.87
N ASP A 114 3.23 7.84 -17.04
CA ASP A 114 3.01 8.44 -18.37
C ASP A 114 4.28 8.37 -19.24
N ALA A 115 5.43 8.71 -18.70
CA ALA A 115 6.72 8.62 -19.38
C ALA A 115 7.06 7.18 -19.78
N LEU A 116 6.75 6.18 -18.91
CA LEU A 116 6.98 4.77 -19.20
C LEU A 116 6.08 4.28 -20.35
N LEU A 117 4.78 4.61 -20.34
CA LEU A 117 3.84 4.24 -21.40
C LEU A 117 4.18 4.93 -22.73
N SER A 118 4.67 6.16 -22.68
CA SER A 118 5.00 6.98 -23.87
C SER A 118 6.38 6.70 -24.44
N ALA A 119 7.24 5.90 -23.80
CA ALA A 119 8.57 5.58 -24.29
C ALA A 119 8.52 4.93 -25.68
N GLU A 120 9.47 5.24 -26.58
CA GLU A 120 9.48 4.70 -27.95
C GLU A 120 9.88 3.22 -28.06
N GLY A 121 10.60 2.69 -27.04
CA GLY A 121 11.12 1.33 -26.98
C GLY A 121 10.97 0.67 -25.63
N PRO A 122 11.65 -0.45 -25.37
CA PRO A 122 11.74 -1.05 -24.05
C PRO A 122 12.30 -0.04 -23.04
N ALA A 123 11.69 0.01 -21.86
CA ALA A 123 12.09 0.93 -20.81
C ALA A 123 11.80 0.35 -19.42
N VAL A 124 12.51 0.83 -18.41
CA VAL A 124 12.32 0.42 -17.00
C VAL A 124 12.25 1.64 -16.09
N GLY A 125 11.36 1.56 -15.11
CA GLY A 125 11.32 2.52 -14.01
C GLY A 125 12.52 2.32 -13.09
N THR A 126 13.18 3.41 -12.74
CA THR A 126 14.36 3.43 -11.86
C THR A 126 14.20 4.48 -10.76
N TYR A 127 14.73 4.20 -9.57
CA TYR A 127 14.71 5.12 -8.45
C TYR A 127 16.03 5.07 -7.67
N ARG A 128 16.47 6.20 -7.09
CA ARG A 128 17.70 6.24 -6.28
C ARG A 128 17.38 6.08 -4.82
N VAL A 129 18.12 5.19 -4.16
CA VAL A 129 17.97 4.93 -2.71
C VAL A 129 19.32 4.95 -2.02
N ASP A 130 19.33 5.30 -0.73
CA ASP A 130 20.55 5.30 0.09
C ASP A 130 21.08 3.89 0.40
N ASP A 131 20.18 2.89 0.48
CA ASP A 131 20.53 1.48 0.76
C ASP A 131 19.95 0.55 -0.33
N PRO A 132 20.66 0.36 -1.46
CA PRO A 132 20.16 -0.42 -2.58
C PRO A 132 20.26 -1.94 -2.42
N ALA A 133 20.99 -2.46 -1.40
CA ALA A 133 21.26 -3.89 -1.25
C ALA A 133 20.00 -4.79 -1.10
N SER A 134 18.85 -4.18 -0.78
CA SER A 134 17.57 -4.89 -0.62
C SER A 134 16.76 -5.02 -1.92
N TYR A 135 17.24 -4.47 -3.03
CA TYR A 135 16.53 -4.34 -4.30
C TYR A 135 17.30 -4.98 -5.46
N GLY A 136 16.65 -5.14 -6.61
CA GLY A 136 17.35 -5.29 -7.87
C GLY A 136 18.04 -3.97 -8.24
N VAL A 137 19.33 -4.00 -8.53
CA VAL A 137 20.16 -2.81 -8.79
C VAL A 137 20.57 -2.79 -10.26
N PHE A 138 20.36 -1.66 -10.93
CA PHE A 138 20.72 -1.49 -12.33
C PHE A 138 22.17 -1.03 -12.51
N GLU A 139 22.80 -1.57 -13.53
CA GLU A 139 23.97 -1.01 -14.18
C GLU A 139 23.52 -0.21 -15.41
N VAL A 140 23.94 1.04 -15.52
CA VAL A 140 23.47 1.97 -16.57
C VAL A 140 24.67 2.68 -17.21
N ALA A 141 24.69 2.75 -18.53
CA ALA A 141 25.63 3.56 -19.30
C ALA A 141 24.84 4.44 -20.30
N ASP A 142 25.11 5.74 -20.29
CA ASP A 142 24.50 6.73 -21.20
C ASP A 142 22.94 6.67 -21.22
N GLY A 143 22.31 6.40 -20.07
CA GLY A 143 20.84 6.31 -19.94
C GLY A 143 20.24 4.98 -20.44
N VAL A 144 21.09 4.00 -20.74
CA VAL A 144 20.69 2.65 -21.19
C VAL A 144 21.08 1.63 -20.12
N VAL A 145 20.20 0.72 -19.81
CA VAL A 145 20.46 -0.41 -18.90
C VAL A 145 21.44 -1.37 -19.56
N THR A 146 22.52 -1.68 -18.86
CA THR A 146 23.54 -2.65 -19.29
C THR A 146 23.51 -3.94 -18.47
N GLY A 147 22.84 -3.94 -17.32
CA GLY A 147 22.68 -5.10 -16.47
C GLY A 147 21.75 -4.83 -15.29
N ILE A 148 21.31 -5.91 -14.65
CA ILE A 148 20.58 -5.87 -13.37
C ILE A 148 21.11 -6.98 -12.47
N VAL A 149 21.35 -6.65 -11.20
CA VAL A 149 21.80 -7.60 -10.18
C VAL A 149 20.79 -7.60 -9.04
N GLU A 150 20.19 -8.75 -8.76
CA GLU A 150 19.18 -8.89 -7.71
C GLU A 150 19.84 -8.97 -6.33
N LYS A 151 19.52 -8.01 -5.45
CA LYS A 151 19.97 -7.92 -4.05
C LYS A 151 21.47 -8.17 -3.86
N PRO A 152 22.32 -7.42 -4.54
CA PRO A 152 23.76 -7.59 -4.43
C PRO A 152 24.27 -7.23 -3.03
N SER A 153 25.21 -8.01 -2.51
CA SER A 153 25.88 -7.67 -1.25
C SER A 153 26.80 -6.45 -1.36
N ASP A 154 27.24 -6.13 -2.57
CA ASP A 154 28.04 -4.95 -2.93
C ASP A 154 27.38 -4.29 -4.16
N PRO A 155 26.42 -3.36 -3.94
CA PRO A 155 25.66 -2.76 -5.02
C PRO A 155 26.52 -1.92 -5.96
N PRO A 156 26.44 -2.15 -7.31
CA PRO A 156 27.23 -1.39 -8.27
C PRO A 156 26.81 0.09 -8.40
N THR A 157 25.56 0.39 -8.09
CA THR A 157 24.97 1.75 -8.13
C THR A 157 23.93 1.92 -7.03
N ASP A 158 23.39 3.14 -6.90
CA ASP A 158 22.27 3.49 -6.04
C ASP A 158 20.90 3.40 -6.77
N LEU A 159 20.90 2.96 -8.05
CA LEU A 159 19.75 2.97 -8.93
C LEU A 159 19.02 1.62 -8.87
N VAL A 160 17.83 1.61 -8.28
CA VAL A 160 17.07 0.39 -8.03
C VAL A 160 15.90 0.21 -8.98
N ASN A 161 15.52 -1.05 -9.13
CA ASN A 161 14.35 -1.50 -9.85
C ASN A 161 13.08 -1.26 -9.00
N VAL A 162 12.13 -0.54 -9.58
CA VAL A 162 10.86 -0.17 -8.93
C VAL A 162 9.68 -1.06 -9.37
N GLY A 163 9.95 -2.15 -10.12
CA GLY A 163 8.86 -3.04 -10.56
C GLY A 163 7.92 -2.44 -11.61
N ALA A 164 8.45 -1.55 -12.45
CA ALA A 164 7.74 -0.94 -13.56
C ALA A 164 8.52 -1.14 -14.87
N TYR A 165 7.91 -1.83 -15.85
CA TYR A 165 8.61 -2.24 -17.07
C TYR A 165 7.75 -1.99 -18.29
N ARG A 166 8.36 -1.52 -19.37
CA ARG A 166 7.78 -1.50 -20.71
C ARG A 166 8.51 -2.52 -21.58
N PHE A 167 7.82 -3.59 -21.89
CA PHE A 167 8.36 -4.70 -22.67
C PHE A 167 7.98 -4.62 -24.13
N PRO A 168 8.86 -5.10 -25.06
CA PRO A 168 8.49 -5.29 -26.45
C PRO A 168 7.57 -6.50 -26.59
N ALA A 169 6.77 -6.58 -27.65
CA ALA A 169 5.90 -7.73 -27.92
C ALA A 169 6.62 -9.09 -27.88
N ALA A 170 7.89 -9.14 -28.33
CA ALA A 170 8.69 -10.36 -28.30
C ALA A 170 8.97 -10.90 -26.89
N ALA A 171 8.91 -10.05 -25.85
CA ALA A 171 9.14 -10.48 -24.47
C ALA A 171 8.09 -11.49 -23.97
N ARG A 172 6.89 -11.51 -24.58
CA ARG A 172 5.87 -12.52 -24.32
C ARG A 172 6.38 -13.96 -24.52
N GLU A 173 7.22 -14.19 -25.52
CA GLU A 173 7.81 -15.51 -25.81
C GLU A 173 8.95 -15.88 -24.85
N TRP A 174 9.34 -14.95 -23.99
CA TRP A 174 10.49 -15.10 -23.07
C TRP A 174 10.05 -15.19 -21.60
N LEU A 175 8.76 -15.28 -21.33
CA LEU A 175 8.23 -15.33 -19.96
C LEU A 175 8.52 -16.66 -19.25
N ASP A 176 8.71 -17.75 -19.99
CA ASP A 176 9.17 -19.04 -19.45
C ASP A 176 10.69 -18.96 -19.13
N VAL A 177 11.00 -18.34 -17.99
CA VAL A 177 12.36 -18.23 -17.46
C VAL A 177 12.66 -19.35 -16.46
N PRO A 178 13.93 -19.76 -16.27
CA PRO A 178 14.30 -20.76 -15.26
C PRO A 178 14.03 -20.24 -13.84
N LEU A 179 14.01 -21.15 -12.87
CA LEU A 179 14.00 -20.78 -11.46
C LEU A 179 15.30 -20.06 -11.09
N SER A 180 15.18 -18.92 -10.44
CA SER A 180 16.30 -18.20 -9.85
C SER A 180 16.89 -18.95 -8.64
N GLU A 181 18.01 -18.50 -8.10
CA GLU A 181 18.59 -19.04 -6.85
C GLU A 181 17.62 -18.95 -5.66
N ARG A 182 16.61 -18.09 -5.73
CA ARG A 182 15.55 -17.95 -4.72
C ARG A 182 14.38 -18.91 -4.92
N GLY A 183 14.39 -19.69 -6.01
CA GLY A 183 13.33 -20.64 -6.35
C GLY A 183 12.08 -20.00 -6.94
N GLU A 184 12.20 -18.81 -7.57
CA GLU A 184 11.12 -18.08 -8.21
C GLU A 184 11.45 -17.78 -9.68
N HIS A 185 10.44 -17.69 -10.55
CA HIS A 185 10.56 -17.20 -11.93
C HIS A 185 10.49 -15.67 -11.89
N GLU A 186 11.60 -15.00 -12.11
CA GLU A 186 11.75 -13.58 -11.89
C GLU A 186 11.51 -12.77 -13.17
N VAL A 187 10.73 -11.71 -13.12
CA VAL A 187 10.56 -10.78 -14.25
C VAL A 187 11.88 -10.08 -14.62
N THR A 188 12.81 -9.98 -13.69
CA THR A 188 14.18 -9.47 -13.93
C THR A 188 15.01 -10.36 -14.85
N ASP A 189 14.73 -11.67 -14.91
CA ASP A 189 15.40 -12.57 -15.88
C ASP A 189 14.84 -12.33 -17.30
N VAL A 190 13.54 -12.05 -17.42
CA VAL A 190 12.93 -11.59 -18.68
C VAL A 190 13.57 -10.27 -19.12
N LEU A 191 13.73 -9.33 -18.19
CA LEU A 191 14.36 -8.04 -18.47
C LEU A 191 15.82 -8.21 -18.91
N SER A 192 16.59 -9.07 -18.26
CA SER A 192 17.98 -9.37 -18.65
C SER A 192 18.05 -9.83 -20.10
N ARG A 193 17.15 -10.71 -20.52
CA ARG A 193 17.07 -11.14 -21.91
C ARG A 193 16.68 -9.99 -22.86
N VAL A 194 15.81 -9.07 -22.45
CA VAL A 194 15.48 -7.88 -23.25
C VAL A 194 16.72 -6.97 -23.39
N VAL A 195 17.51 -6.79 -22.33
CA VAL A 195 18.76 -6.00 -22.34
C VAL A 195 19.80 -6.60 -23.29
N ASP A 196 19.91 -7.93 -23.35
CA ASP A 196 20.83 -8.62 -24.27
C ASP A 196 20.45 -8.43 -25.75
N GLU A 197 19.14 -8.29 -26.03
CA GLU A 197 18.61 -8.25 -27.39
C GLU A 197 18.35 -6.81 -27.89
N ARG A 198 18.15 -5.86 -26.99
CA ARG A 198 17.65 -4.51 -27.28
C ARG A 198 18.19 -3.47 -26.31
N SER A 199 18.27 -2.23 -26.78
CA SER A 199 18.51 -1.09 -25.92
C SER A 199 17.28 -0.86 -25.01
N VAL A 200 17.48 -0.82 -23.70
CA VAL A 200 16.43 -0.56 -22.69
C VAL A 200 16.72 0.77 -22.04
N ALA A 201 15.81 1.73 -22.20
CA ALA A 201 15.93 3.05 -21.59
C ALA A 201 15.57 3.04 -20.11
N THR A 202 16.15 3.97 -19.35
CA THR A 202 15.70 4.23 -17.96
C THR A 202 14.67 5.35 -17.96
N VAL A 203 13.61 5.18 -17.16
CA VAL A 203 12.67 6.23 -16.78
C VAL A 203 12.91 6.50 -15.29
N GLU A 204 13.50 7.62 -14.95
CA GLU A 204 13.72 7.99 -13.55
C GLU A 204 12.36 8.38 -12.93
N VAL A 205 11.97 7.64 -11.89
CA VAL A 205 10.73 7.86 -11.14
C VAL A 205 10.99 8.95 -10.11
N GLU A 206 10.17 10.00 -10.08
CA GLU A 206 10.37 11.11 -9.14
C GLU A 206 9.99 10.71 -7.72
N ARG A 207 8.95 9.88 -7.58
CA ARG A 207 8.49 9.36 -6.31
C ARG A 207 7.97 7.94 -6.43
N TRP A 208 8.53 7.05 -5.64
CA TRP A 208 8.15 5.64 -5.57
C TRP A 208 8.10 5.17 -4.12
N LEU A 209 7.15 4.28 -3.82
CA LEU A 209 7.03 3.63 -2.52
C LEU A 209 6.53 2.20 -2.69
N GLY A 210 7.35 1.23 -2.31
CA GLY A 210 6.95 -0.16 -2.21
C GLY A 210 6.21 -0.43 -0.90
N CYS A 211 4.92 -0.79 -0.97
CA CYS A 211 4.11 -1.05 0.22
C CYS A 211 4.22 -2.50 0.69
N GLY A 212 5.42 -2.97 1.03
CA GLY A 212 5.70 -4.34 1.46
C GLY A 212 5.44 -4.63 2.94
N ARG A 213 5.26 -3.61 3.79
CA ARG A 213 5.18 -3.73 5.26
C ARG A 213 4.15 -2.76 5.84
N PRO A 214 3.58 -3.04 7.04
CA PRO A 214 2.50 -2.21 7.60
C PRO A 214 2.82 -0.72 7.82
N TRP A 215 4.08 -0.37 8.13
CA TRP A 215 4.47 1.02 8.30
C TRP A 215 4.63 1.76 6.96
N GLU A 216 4.89 1.03 5.88
CA GLU A 216 4.89 1.60 4.53
C GLU A 216 3.47 1.93 4.07
N LEU A 217 2.43 1.25 4.60
CA LEU A 217 1.04 1.64 4.39
C LEU A 217 0.70 2.99 5.05
N LEU A 218 1.27 3.30 6.23
CA LEU A 218 1.15 4.64 6.81
C LEU A 218 1.82 5.69 5.91
N GLU A 219 3.00 5.41 5.40
CA GLU A 219 3.72 6.30 4.49
C GLU A 219 2.97 6.51 3.17
N ALA A 220 2.36 5.46 2.64
CA ALA A 220 1.49 5.53 1.47
C ALA A 220 0.29 6.48 1.73
N ASN A 221 -0.34 6.37 2.92
CA ASN A 221 -1.42 7.26 3.31
C ASN A 221 -0.93 8.69 3.57
N GLU A 222 0.25 8.88 4.19
CA GLU A 222 0.89 10.19 4.36
C GLU A 222 1.08 10.88 3.00
N TRP A 223 1.53 10.11 1.99
CA TRP A 223 1.68 10.62 0.64
C TRP A 223 0.33 10.97 0.00
N LYS A 224 -0.57 9.99 -0.11
CA LYS A 224 -1.79 10.16 -0.92
C LYS A 224 -2.84 11.05 -0.26
N LEU A 225 -2.91 11.10 1.06
CA LEU A 225 -3.78 12.07 1.76
C LEU A 225 -3.30 13.51 1.59
N ALA A 226 -1.98 13.73 1.48
CA ALA A 226 -1.43 15.06 1.24
C ALA A 226 -1.72 15.61 -0.16
N GLU A 227 -2.08 14.74 -1.12
CA GLU A 227 -2.48 15.12 -2.49
C GLU A 227 -3.96 15.51 -2.59
N LEU A 228 -4.77 15.22 -1.54
CA LEU A 228 -6.19 15.53 -1.55
C LEU A 228 -6.44 17.02 -1.29
N ASP A 229 -7.30 17.60 -2.09
CA ASP A 229 -7.85 18.92 -1.82
C ASP A 229 -8.94 18.86 -0.75
N ARG A 230 -9.17 19.98 -0.08
CA ARG A 230 -10.28 20.09 0.87
C ARG A 230 -11.63 19.93 0.17
N ASP A 231 -12.42 18.94 0.60
CA ASP A 231 -13.77 18.69 0.09
C ASP A 231 -14.68 18.25 1.25
N VAL A 232 -15.79 18.99 1.49
CA VAL A 232 -16.71 18.73 2.60
C VAL A 232 -18.12 18.55 2.06
N ARG A 233 -18.55 17.30 1.92
CA ARG A 233 -19.87 16.89 1.43
C ARG A 233 -20.74 16.28 2.54
N GLY A 234 -20.10 15.80 3.63
CA GLY A 234 -20.77 15.24 4.79
C GLY A 234 -21.35 16.29 5.73
N SER A 235 -21.91 15.83 6.84
CA SER A 235 -22.51 16.67 7.89
C SER A 235 -21.44 17.11 8.88
N VAL A 236 -21.19 18.41 8.99
CA VAL A 236 -20.22 18.98 9.94
C VAL A 236 -20.93 19.98 10.84
N HIS A 237 -20.85 19.75 12.16
CA HIS A 237 -21.43 20.63 13.15
C HIS A 237 -20.76 22.01 13.12
N GLU A 238 -21.51 23.10 13.41
CA GLU A 238 -20.99 24.48 13.39
C GLU A 238 -19.87 24.73 14.40
N ASP A 239 -19.87 24.01 15.53
CA ASP A 239 -18.80 24.05 16.54
C ASP A 239 -17.62 23.10 16.27
N ALA A 240 -17.59 22.43 15.13
CA ALA A 240 -16.42 21.63 14.70
C ALA A 240 -15.43 22.50 13.95
N GLU A 241 -14.14 22.19 14.08
CA GLU A 241 -13.05 22.91 13.41
C GLU A 241 -12.28 22.01 12.46
N LEU A 242 -12.29 22.35 11.17
CA LEU A 242 -11.53 21.63 10.12
C LEU A 242 -10.40 22.52 9.60
N ARG A 243 -9.13 22.10 9.80
CA ARG A 243 -7.91 22.83 9.43
C ARG A 243 -7.12 22.08 8.36
N GLY A 244 -6.71 22.79 7.31
CA GLY A 244 -5.91 22.20 6.21
C GLY A 244 -6.72 21.34 5.25
N PRO A 245 -6.06 20.41 4.52
CA PRO A 245 -6.71 19.50 3.58
C PRO A 245 -7.48 18.41 4.35
N VAL A 246 -8.79 18.61 4.47
CA VAL A 246 -9.73 17.68 5.12
C VAL A 246 -10.84 17.36 4.13
N VAL A 247 -11.01 16.07 3.86
CA VAL A 247 -12.12 15.53 3.07
C VAL A 247 -13.13 14.90 4.03
N VAL A 248 -14.40 15.30 3.93
CA VAL A 248 -15.53 14.67 4.63
C VAL A 248 -16.52 14.22 3.56
N GLU A 249 -16.59 12.93 3.32
CA GLU A 249 -17.46 12.36 2.28
C GLU A 249 -18.94 12.48 2.63
N GLU A 250 -19.79 12.39 1.61
CA GLU A 250 -21.25 12.32 1.81
C GLU A 250 -21.61 11.11 2.67
N GLY A 251 -22.50 11.29 3.65
CA GLY A 251 -22.88 10.27 4.63
C GLY A 251 -22.00 10.23 5.87
N ALA A 252 -20.84 10.92 5.89
CA ALA A 252 -20.02 11.06 7.09
C ALA A 252 -20.56 12.18 8.01
N THR A 253 -20.34 12.04 9.33
CA THR A 253 -20.74 13.01 10.35
C THR A 253 -19.55 13.43 11.20
N VAL A 254 -19.44 14.74 11.43
CA VAL A 254 -18.46 15.36 12.35
C VAL A 254 -19.20 16.21 13.37
N ASP A 255 -19.19 15.78 14.61
CA ASP A 255 -19.98 16.34 15.71
C ASP A 255 -19.36 17.61 16.34
N ALA A 256 -20.11 18.20 17.29
CA ALA A 256 -19.71 19.40 18.03
C ALA A 256 -18.38 19.22 18.77
N GLY A 257 -17.54 20.26 18.72
CA GLY A 257 -16.26 20.33 19.43
C GLY A 257 -15.17 19.44 18.86
N VAL A 258 -15.40 18.78 17.73
CA VAL A 258 -14.35 18.01 17.02
C VAL A 258 -13.38 18.98 16.36
N THR A 259 -12.09 18.69 16.48
CA THR A 259 -11.04 19.35 15.70
C THR A 259 -10.37 18.35 14.77
N VAL A 260 -10.33 18.65 13.48
CA VAL A 260 -9.59 17.86 12.47
C VAL A 260 -8.48 18.70 11.88
N GLU A 261 -7.24 18.30 12.09
CA GLU A 261 -6.05 18.89 11.46
C GLU A 261 -5.54 17.95 10.37
N GLY A 262 -5.81 18.29 9.12
CA GLY A 262 -5.43 17.49 7.95
C GLY A 262 -3.90 17.37 7.71
N PRO A 263 -3.49 16.55 6.75
CA PRO A 263 -4.37 15.88 5.79
C PRO A 263 -5.20 14.76 6.44
N ALA A 264 -6.51 14.75 6.20
CA ALA A 264 -7.39 13.73 6.75
C ALA A 264 -8.56 13.42 5.80
N LEU A 265 -8.96 12.15 5.78
CA LEU A 265 -10.12 11.68 5.02
C LEU A 265 -11.09 10.97 5.96
N VAL A 266 -12.32 11.47 6.01
CA VAL A 266 -13.45 10.88 6.75
C VAL A 266 -14.42 10.33 5.72
N ARG A 267 -14.49 9.00 5.58
CA ARG A 267 -15.25 8.33 4.54
C ARG A 267 -16.73 8.17 4.90
N SER A 268 -17.51 7.80 3.88
CA SER A 268 -18.96 7.62 4.01
C SER A 268 -19.33 6.70 5.19
N GLY A 269 -20.37 7.07 5.95
CA GLY A 269 -20.82 6.33 7.14
C GLY A 269 -19.94 6.53 8.38
N ALA A 270 -18.79 7.18 8.27
CA ALA A 270 -17.94 7.45 9.43
C ALA A 270 -18.57 8.52 10.33
N ASP A 271 -18.46 8.32 11.65
CA ASP A 271 -19.01 9.19 12.68
C ASP A 271 -17.91 9.61 13.66
N VAL A 272 -17.67 10.92 13.77
CA VAL A 272 -16.56 11.50 14.56
C VAL A 272 -17.09 12.46 15.60
N GLY A 273 -16.86 12.14 16.87
CA GLY A 273 -17.16 13.04 17.97
C GLY A 273 -18.08 12.50 19.05
N PRO A 274 -18.58 13.38 19.93
CA PRO A 274 -18.18 14.78 20.08
C PRO A 274 -16.81 14.97 20.74
N ASN A 275 -16.22 16.17 20.60
CA ASN A 275 -14.95 16.57 21.22
C ASN A 275 -13.78 15.63 20.91
N ALA A 276 -13.75 14.98 19.74
CA ALA A 276 -12.62 14.21 19.27
C ALA A 276 -11.54 15.11 18.64
N TYR A 277 -10.30 14.63 18.62
CA TYR A 277 -9.19 15.31 17.97
C TYR A 277 -8.52 14.39 16.94
N ILE A 278 -8.63 14.75 15.67
CA ILE A 278 -8.01 14.02 14.55
C ILE A 278 -6.88 14.87 13.99
N ARG A 279 -5.69 14.29 13.81
CA ARG A 279 -4.55 15.04 13.28
C ARG A 279 -3.53 14.20 12.52
N GLY A 280 -2.75 14.88 11.67
CA GLY A 280 -1.79 14.25 10.77
C GLY A 280 -2.51 13.39 9.72
N ALA A 281 -1.74 12.72 8.88
CA ALA A 281 -2.28 11.91 7.79
C ALA A 281 -3.16 10.76 8.32
N THR A 282 -4.46 11.01 8.45
CA THR A 282 -5.40 10.08 9.07
C THR A 282 -6.51 9.70 8.09
N LEU A 283 -6.66 8.38 7.90
CA LEU A 283 -7.78 7.79 7.19
C LEU A 283 -8.76 7.18 8.19
N LEU A 284 -9.99 7.68 8.20
CA LEU A 284 -11.14 7.05 8.81
C LEU A 284 -11.98 6.45 7.67
N ALA A 285 -11.85 5.14 7.47
CA ALA A 285 -12.54 4.45 6.39
C ALA A 285 -14.06 4.35 6.67
N GLU A 286 -14.79 3.68 5.78
CA GLU A 286 -16.24 3.58 5.82
C GLU A 286 -16.74 3.02 7.15
N ASP A 287 -17.84 3.56 7.65
CA ASP A 287 -18.53 3.11 8.88
C ASP A 287 -17.63 3.10 10.14
N THR A 288 -16.54 3.88 10.15
CA THR A 288 -15.72 4.02 11.37
C THR A 288 -16.41 4.89 12.40
N HIS A 289 -16.23 4.56 13.68
CA HIS A 289 -16.69 5.40 14.79
C HIS A 289 -15.52 5.86 15.66
N VAL A 290 -15.27 7.16 15.70
CA VAL A 290 -14.32 7.80 16.59
C VAL A 290 -15.10 8.66 17.58
N GLY A 291 -15.32 8.15 18.80
CA GLY A 291 -16.26 8.76 19.73
C GLY A 291 -15.66 9.82 20.65
N THR A 292 -16.35 10.03 21.77
CA THR A 292 -16.10 11.15 22.69
C THR A 292 -14.69 11.21 23.24
N SER A 293 -14.04 12.37 23.07
CA SER A 293 -12.71 12.69 23.61
C SER A 293 -11.63 11.67 23.23
N VAL A 294 -11.70 11.17 22.00
CA VAL A 294 -10.70 10.30 21.39
C VAL A 294 -9.73 11.16 20.59
N GLU A 295 -8.43 10.84 20.70
CA GLU A 295 -7.42 11.39 19.80
C GLU A 295 -6.96 10.30 18.82
N VAL A 296 -7.02 10.59 17.52
CA VAL A 296 -6.43 9.78 16.45
C VAL A 296 -5.38 10.61 15.72
N LYS A 297 -4.17 10.07 15.63
CA LYS A 297 -3.03 10.75 15.01
C LYS A 297 -2.36 9.86 13.98
N ASN A 298 -2.22 10.34 12.73
CA ASN A 298 -1.41 9.71 11.69
C ASN A 298 -1.66 8.21 11.60
N SER A 299 -2.92 7.81 11.42
CA SER A 299 -3.36 6.41 11.52
C SER A 299 -4.34 6.05 10.42
N VAL A 300 -4.38 4.76 10.10
CA VAL A 300 -5.39 4.17 9.21
C VAL A 300 -6.34 3.34 10.04
N LEU A 301 -7.60 3.75 10.10
CA LEU A 301 -8.71 2.98 10.67
C LEU A 301 -9.53 2.42 9.50
N MET A 302 -9.48 1.09 9.31
CA MET A 302 -10.21 0.42 8.23
C MET A 302 -11.70 0.31 8.56
N ALA A 303 -12.49 -0.06 7.58
CA ALA A 303 -13.95 -0.07 7.64
C ALA A 303 -14.51 -0.76 8.90
N GLY A 304 -15.56 -0.19 9.48
CA GLY A 304 -16.23 -0.72 10.66
C GLY A 304 -15.42 -0.64 11.97
N THR A 305 -14.29 0.07 12.00
CA THR A 305 -13.46 0.20 13.20
C THR A 305 -14.06 1.21 14.19
N HIS A 306 -14.14 0.83 15.46
CA HIS A 306 -14.70 1.62 16.54
C HIS A 306 -13.67 1.96 17.61
N VAL A 307 -13.50 3.25 17.91
CA VAL A 307 -12.69 3.79 19.02
C VAL A 307 -13.58 4.76 19.81
N PRO A 308 -14.51 4.26 20.66
CA PRO A 308 -15.66 5.04 21.08
C PRO A 308 -15.41 6.05 22.21
N HIS A 309 -14.43 5.86 23.09
CA HIS A 309 -14.33 6.72 24.29
C HIS A 309 -12.91 6.86 24.84
N LEU A 310 -12.49 8.13 25.14
CA LEU A 310 -11.34 8.47 25.98
C LEU A 310 -10.04 7.73 25.61
N SER A 311 -9.80 7.54 24.34
CA SER A 311 -8.72 6.69 23.83
C SER A 311 -7.71 7.50 23.03
N TYR A 312 -6.47 6.97 22.95
CA TYR A 312 -5.45 7.53 22.07
C TYR A 312 -4.97 6.45 21.07
N VAL A 313 -5.01 6.80 19.78
CA VAL A 313 -4.51 5.97 18.67
C VAL A 313 -3.51 6.79 17.86
N GLY A 314 -2.23 6.44 17.93
CA GLY A 314 -1.18 7.16 17.22
C GLY A 314 -0.31 6.27 16.34
N ASP A 315 -0.05 6.72 15.10
CA ASP A 315 0.86 6.11 14.13
C ASP A 315 0.58 4.59 13.97
N SER A 316 -0.71 4.23 13.80
CA SER A 316 -1.22 2.86 13.87
C SER A 316 -2.03 2.47 12.65
N VAL A 317 -2.13 1.16 12.39
CA VAL A 317 -3.04 0.60 11.39
C VAL A 317 -3.99 -0.36 12.07
N LEU A 318 -5.28 -0.03 12.06
CA LEU A 318 -6.34 -0.88 12.59
C LEU A 318 -7.12 -1.48 11.43
N GLY A 319 -7.19 -2.81 11.40
CA GLY A 319 -7.94 -3.60 10.43
C GLY A 319 -9.45 -3.36 10.54
N ARG A 320 -10.25 -4.12 9.79
CA ARG A 320 -11.70 -4.00 9.76
C ARG A 320 -12.34 -4.48 11.06
N ASP A 321 -13.46 -3.86 11.46
CA ASP A 321 -14.27 -4.28 12.62
C ASP A 321 -13.48 -4.35 13.94
N VAL A 322 -12.39 -3.59 14.08
CA VAL A 322 -11.66 -3.44 15.34
C VAL A 322 -12.51 -2.64 16.31
N ASN A 323 -12.58 -3.07 17.57
CA ASN A 323 -13.30 -2.35 18.62
C ASN A 323 -12.42 -2.13 19.85
N PHE A 324 -12.02 -0.90 20.09
CA PHE A 324 -11.24 -0.51 21.27
C PHE A 324 -12.18 -0.17 22.43
N GLY A 325 -12.02 -0.88 23.55
CA GLY A 325 -12.68 -0.54 24.81
C GLY A 325 -12.27 0.85 25.32
N ALA A 326 -13.16 1.50 26.05
CA ALA A 326 -12.96 2.85 26.59
C ALA A 326 -11.61 2.98 27.31
N GLY A 327 -10.86 4.07 27.05
CA GLY A 327 -9.56 4.33 27.66
C GLY A 327 -8.43 3.44 27.12
N THR A 328 -8.58 2.86 25.94
CA THR A 328 -7.47 2.17 25.24
C THR A 328 -6.44 3.19 24.79
N ASN A 329 -5.18 3.00 25.19
CA ASN A 329 -4.08 3.90 24.85
C ASN A 329 -2.97 3.16 24.10
N VAL A 330 -2.65 3.64 22.91
CA VAL A 330 -1.58 3.12 22.06
C VAL A 330 -0.31 3.95 22.24
N ALA A 331 0.72 3.38 22.88
CA ALA A 331 2.02 4.01 22.88
C ALA A 331 2.68 3.86 21.50
N ASN A 332 3.17 4.95 20.92
CA ASN A 332 3.80 4.99 19.60
C ASN A 332 5.27 5.40 19.62
N LEU A 333 5.84 5.64 20.79
CA LEU A 333 7.22 6.10 21.01
C LEU A 333 7.92 5.22 22.03
N ARG A 334 9.18 4.88 21.77
CA ARG A 334 10.04 4.18 22.73
C ARG A 334 10.70 5.19 23.68
N HIS A 335 10.96 4.76 24.93
CA HIS A 335 11.63 5.61 25.93
C HIS A 335 13.11 5.87 25.65
N ASP A 336 13.74 5.02 24.84
CA ASP A 336 15.15 5.13 24.43
C ASP A 336 15.36 5.93 23.15
N ASP A 337 14.30 6.54 22.64
CA ASP A 337 14.27 7.33 21.39
C ASP A 337 14.72 6.59 20.12
N ALA A 338 14.94 5.29 20.19
CA ALA A 338 15.26 4.45 19.03
C ALA A 338 14.02 4.19 18.16
N ASP A 339 14.26 3.75 16.93
CA ASP A 339 13.19 3.33 16.03
C ASP A 339 12.36 2.20 16.64
N VAL A 340 11.07 2.26 16.40
CA VAL A 340 10.18 1.18 16.79
C VAL A 340 10.47 -0.06 15.95
N ARG A 341 10.42 -1.23 16.56
CA ARG A 341 10.61 -2.51 15.89
C ARG A 341 9.30 -3.27 15.81
N PHE A 342 9.06 -3.93 14.67
CA PHE A 342 7.85 -4.70 14.41
C PHE A 342 8.19 -6.12 13.98
N ALA A 343 7.32 -7.09 14.30
CA ALA A 343 7.53 -8.50 13.97
C ALA A 343 7.05 -8.82 12.53
N VAL A 344 7.99 -9.20 11.65
CA VAL A 344 7.74 -9.64 10.29
C VAL A 344 8.30 -11.06 10.12
N LYS A 345 7.45 -12.03 9.76
CA LYS A 345 7.84 -13.46 9.58
C LYS A 345 8.60 -14.04 10.77
N GLY A 346 8.33 -13.58 12.00
CA GLY A 346 8.96 -14.05 13.24
C GLY A 346 10.13 -13.20 13.73
N ASP A 347 10.74 -12.41 12.89
CA ASP A 347 11.86 -11.53 13.25
C ASP A 347 11.37 -10.13 13.60
N ARG A 348 11.93 -9.52 14.64
CA ARG A 348 11.68 -8.11 14.95
C ARG A 348 12.69 -7.23 14.21
N ILE A 349 12.22 -6.51 13.19
CA ILE A 349 13.04 -5.59 12.38
C ILE A 349 12.72 -4.13 12.71
N SER A 350 13.67 -3.21 12.44
CA SER A 350 13.40 -1.78 12.54
C SER A 350 12.36 -1.34 11.52
N THR A 351 11.46 -0.45 11.92
CA THR A 351 10.52 0.18 11.00
C THR A 351 11.11 1.41 10.30
N GLY A 352 12.32 1.84 10.69
CA GLY A 352 12.88 3.13 10.28
C GLY A 352 12.11 4.33 10.85
N ARG A 353 11.06 4.09 11.65
CA ARG A 353 10.20 5.14 12.21
C ARG A 353 10.40 5.24 13.71
N ARG A 354 10.73 6.45 14.18
CA ARG A 354 10.79 6.74 15.61
C ARG A 354 9.43 6.62 16.29
N LYS A 355 8.34 6.89 15.54
CA LYS A 355 6.95 6.76 16.00
C LYS A 355 6.24 5.71 15.16
N PHE A 356 5.80 4.65 15.81
CA PHE A 356 4.95 3.61 15.25
C PHE A 356 4.19 2.92 16.38
N GLY A 357 2.87 2.92 16.29
CA GLY A 357 1.97 2.37 17.30
C GLY A 357 1.77 0.86 17.15
N VAL A 358 0.55 0.45 16.83
CA VAL A 358 0.17 -0.95 16.70
C VAL A 358 -0.37 -1.26 15.31
N VAL A 359 -0.30 -2.54 14.95
CA VAL A 359 -1.04 -3.11 13.82
C VAL A 359 -2.01 -4.13 14.34
N ALA A 360 -3.30 -3.84 14.24
CA ALA A 360 -4.37 -4.74 14.64
C ALA A 360 -5.00 -5.39 13.39
N GLY A 361 -5.12 -6.71 13.41
CA GLY A 361 -5.88 -7.44 12.41
C GLY A 361 -7.39 -7.25 12.61
N ASP A 362 -8.17 -7.76 11.65
CA ASP A 362 -9.63 -7.64 11.64
C ASP A 362 -10.25 -8.21 12.94
N GLY A 363 -11.29 -7.53 13.44
CA GLY A 363 -12.08 -7.98 14.57
C GLY A 363 -11.37 -8.00 15.94
N VAL A 364 -10.21 -7.34 16.08
CA VAL A 364 -9.53 -7.17 17.39
C VAL A 364 -10.43 -6.40 18.35
N LYS A 365 -10.54 -6.87 19.61
CA LYS A 365 -11.31 -6.21 20.66
C LYS A 365 -10.50 -6.00 21.90
N THR A 366 -10.34 -4.75 22.35
CA THR A 366 -9.65 -4.46 23.62
C THR A 366 -10.64 -4.28 24.76
N GLY A 367 -10.23 -4.74 25.97
CA GLY A 367 -10.93 -4.38 27.21
C GLY A 367 -10.74 -2.90 27.57
N ILE A 368 -11.58 -2.38 28.46
CA ILE A 368 -11.44 -1.00 28.94
C ILE A 368 -10.08 -0.78 29.62
N ASN A 369 -9.52 0.45 29.44
CA ASN A 369 -8.22 0.84 29.98
C ASN A 369 -7.07 -0.08 29.58
N THR A 370 -7.10 -0.64 28.38
CA THR A 370 -5.98 -1.40 27.81
C THR A 370 -4.86 -0.44 27.41
N SER A 371 -3.61 -0.79 27.74
CA SER A 371 -2.41 -0.09 27.28
C SER A 371 -1.65 -0.98 26.29
N LEU A 372 -1.35 -0.45 25.10
CA LEU A 372 -0.65 -1.17 24.04
C LEU A 372 0.75 -0.56 23.83
N SER A 373 1.80 -1.40 23.93
CA SER A 373 3.19 -0.96 23.69
C SER A 373 3.48 -0.67 22.21
N PRO A 374 4.50 0.15 21.88
CA PRO A 374 4.85 0.47 20.49
C PRO A 374 5.26 -0.79 19.69
N GLY A 375 4.85 -0.84 18.43
CA GLY A 375 5.24 -1.91 17.50
C GLY A 375 4.63 -3.27 17.81
N LEU A 376 3.47 -3.31 18.45
CA LEU A 376 2.73 -4.56 18.67
C LEU A 376 1.95 -4.98 17.42
N ARG A 377 1.91 -6.29 17.22
CA ARG A 377 1.03 -6.98 16.31
C ARG A 377 -0.07 -7.68 17.07
N LEU A 378 -1.32 -7.36 16.75
CA LEU A 378 -2.51 -8.04 17.27
C LEU A 378 -3.12 -8.87 16.15
N SER A 379 -3.15 -10.20 16.29
CA SER A 379 -3.70 -11.12 15.28
C SER A 379 -5.21 -10.91 15.11
N PRO A 380 -5.81 -11.27 13.96
CA PRO A 380 -7.25 -11.15 13.76
C PRO A 380 -8.05 -11.80 14.90
N GLY A 381 -9.06 -11.11 15.39
CA GLY A 381 -9.91 -11.55 16.48
C GLY A 381 -9.26 -11.60 17.88
N ALA A 382 -8.01 -11.11 18.01
CA ALA A 382 -7.35 -11.06 19.33
C ALA A 382 -8.14 -10.17 20.31
N THR A 383 -8.16 -10.57 21.58
CA THR A 383 -8.84 -9.83 22.63
C THR A 383 -7.91 -9.52 23.78
N THR A 384 -8.20 -8.46 24.55
CA THR A 384 -7.53 -8.14 25.80
C THR A 384 -8.55 -8.05 26.94
N THR A 385 -8.08 -8.21 28.18
CA THR A 385 -8.89 -8.00 29.36
C THR A 385 -8.85 -6.53 29.81
N SER A 386 -9.83 -6.13 30.65
CA SER A 386 -9.85 -4.77 31.18
C SER A 386 -8.61 -4.48 32.03
N GLY A 387 -8.01 -3.29 31.83
CA GLY A 387 -6.81 -2.84 32.53
C GLY A 387 -5.52 -3.57 32.12
N GLU A 388 -5.56 -4.32 31.03
CA GLU A 388 -4.39 -5.07 30.59
C GLU A 388 -3.31 -4.16 29.97
N SER A 389 -2.06 -4.40 30.34
CA SER A 389 -0.89 -3.84 29.67
C SER A 389 -0.28 -4.88 28.74
N VAL A 390 -0.48 -4.69 27.44
CA VAL A 390 0.01 -5.58 26.39
C VAL A 390 1.40 -5.14 25.96
N THR A 391 2.40 -6.01 26.17
CA THR A 391 3.80 -5.73 25.87
C THR A 391 4.41 -6.71 24.86
N ARG A 392 3.62 -7.66 24.37
CA ARG A 392 4.01 -8.69 23.39
C ARG A 392 2.89 -8.90 22.38
N ASP A 393 3.26 -9.30 21.19
CA ASP A 393 2.34 -9.66 20.11
C ASP A 393 1.31 -10.70 20.56
N ARG A 394 0.10 -10.63 19.96
CA ARG A 394 -1.04 -11.50 20.27
C ARG A 394 -1.66 -12.08 19.00
#